data_966061ea0121eb32db5428a371b39108
#
_entry.id   966061ea0121eb32db5428a371b39108
#
_cell.length_a   1.000
_cell.length_b   1.000
_cell.length_c   1.000
_cell.angle_alpha   90.00
_cell.angle_beta   90.00
_cell.angle_gamma   90.00
#
_symmetry.space_group_name_H-M   'P 1'
#
loop_
_entity.id
_entity.type
_entity.pdbx_description
1 polymer ?
#
loop_
_entity_poly.entity_id
_entity_poly.type
_entity_poly.pdbx_seq_one_letter_code
_entity_poly.pdbx_strand_id
1 'polypeptide(L)'
;ADHHMQDAWGNPYAVDRVGTGRINTPAAVAGKVLLFNAARPEQVSDTFGVLEYTPNAGVQTLQHRVSVENTDSVAHTYTLNYEGSTSIPGVEFSYPQSVSVGAGQKATFTVTVRIDPSKLEKTRDPSMYPNQDSVNYSTGAVTISGARQYIASASGRLIFSENGREAIRQSIHVAPKPVSKMRVDASRIDYKGVSD
;
A
#
# COMPACT_ATOMS: atom_id res chain seq x y z
N ALA A 1 -16.64 -2.36 0.05
CA ALA A 1 -16.43 -0.92 0.21
C ALA A 1 -16.79 -0.20 -1.08
N ASP A 2 -17.40 0.98 -0.98
CA ASP A 2 -17.68 1.84 -2.12
C ASP A 2 -16.55 2.82 -2.32
N HIS A 3 -16.17 3.00 -3.57
CA HIS A 3 -15.32 4.07 -4.09
C HIS A 3 -13.90 4.21 -3.50
N HIS A 4 -13.00 4.52 -4.41
CA HIS A 4 -11.74 5.15 -4.07
C HIS A 4 -12.01 6.49 -3.42
N MET A 5 -11.49 6.70 -2.25
CA MET A 5 -11.40 8.06 -1.74
C MET A 5 -10.31 8.76 -2.53
N GLN A 6 -10.65 9.89 -3.11
CA GLN A 6 -9.77 10.72 -3.92
C GLN A 6 -9.63 12.10 -3.29
N ASP A 7 -8.50 12.75 -3.56
CA ASP A 7 -8.32 14.16 -3.24
C ASP A 7 -9.13 15.07 -4.19
N ALA A 8 -9.06 16.37 -4.00
CA ALA A 8 -9.76 17.34 -4.83
C ALA A 8 -9.32 17.37 -6.31
N TRP A 9 -8.18 16.75 -6.63
CA TRP A 9 -7.61 16.66 -7.99
C TRP A 9 -7.82 15.29 -8.63
N GLY A 10 -8.52 14.38 -7.95
CA GLY A 10 -8.80 13.04 -8.46
C GLY A 10 -7.71 12.01 -8.19
N ASN A 11 -6.67 12.33 -7.43
CA ASN A 11 -5.65 11.36 -7.06
C ASN A 11 -6.19 10.39 -6.00
N PRO A 12 -6.07 9.08 -6.17
CA PRO A 12 -6.52 8.12 -5.17
C PRO A 12 -5.62 8.21 -3.93
N TYR A 13 -6.24 8.21 -2.76
CA TYR A 13 -5.49 8.08 -1.53
C TYR A 13 -4.84 6.70 -1.42
N ALA A 14 -3.62 6.66 -0.87
CA ALA A 14 -2.92 5.43 -0.55
C ALA A 14 -3.74 4.57 0.43
N VAL A 15 -3.64 3.24 0.32
CA VAL A 15 -4.44 2.31 1.13
C VAL A 15 -4.08 2.33 2.61
N ASP A 16 -2.88 2.75 2.99
CA ASP A 16 -2.47 2.98 4.38
C ASP A 16 -3.20 4.15 5.03
N ARG A 17 -3.82 5.03 4.24
CA ARG A 17 -4.61 6.17 4.70
C ARG A 17 -6.11 5.90 4.75
N VAL A 18 -6.65 5.13 3.80
CA VAL A 18 -8.09 4.96 3.62
C VAL A 18 -8.54 3.50 3.51
N GLY A 19 -7.63 2.54 3.64
CA GLY A 19 -7.93 1.11 3.53
C GLY A 19 -8.55 0.75 2.19
N THR A 20 -9.59 -0.09 2.23
CA THR A 20 -10.34 -0.51 1.04
C THR A 20 -11.35 0.52 0.54
N GLY A 21 -11.63 1.56 1.34
CA GLY A 21 -12.58 2.62 1.00
C GLY A 21 -13.72 2.77 2.02
N ARG A 22 -14.80 3.45 1.63
CA ARG A 22 -15.97 3.69 2.46
C ARG A 22 -16.76 2.40 2.69
N ILE A 23 -17.25 2.21 3.91
CA ILE A 23 -18.15 1.10 4.23
C ILE A 23 -19.44 1.21 3.43
N ASN A 24 -19.81 0.11 2.74
CA ASN A 24 -21.10 -0.08 2.08
C ASN A 24 -21.84 -1.19 2.80
N THR A 25 -22.68 -0.81 3.75
CA THR A 25 -23.42 -1.76 4.60
C THR A 25 -24.36 -2.67 3.79
N PRO A 26 -25.16 -2.16 2.83
CA PRO A 26 -25.99 -3.03 2.00
C PRO A 26 -25.18 -4.08 1.24
N ALA A 27 -24.07 -3.68 0.60
CA ALA A 27 -23.21 -4.61 -0.12
C ALA A 27 -22.50 -5.60 0.82
N ALA A 28 -22.13 -5.19 2.03
CA ALA A 28 -21.51 -6.07 3.01
C ALA A 28 -22.48 -7.16 3.51
N VAL A 29 -23.74 -6.80 3.72
CA VAL A 29 -24.80 -7.78 4.15
C VAL A 29 -25.17 -8.72 3.00
N ALA A 30 -25.24 -8.22 1.77
CA ALA A 30 -25.56 -9.02 0.59
C ALA A 30 -24.36 -9.84 0.07
N GLY A 31 -23.13 -9.51 0.49
CA GLY A 31 -21.91 -10.14 0.03
C GLY A 31 -21.86 -11.63 0.35
N LYS A 32 -21.36 -12.41 -0.62
CA LYS A 32 -21.26 -13.87 -0.52
C LYS A 32 -19.82 -14.35 -0.56
N VAL A 33 -18.87 -13.45 -0.54
CA VAL A 33 -17.44 -13.76 -0.56
C VAL A 33 -16.71 -12.98 0.53
N LEU A 34 -15.78 -13.66 1.19
CA LEU A 34 -14.90 -13.06 2.19
C LEU A 34 -13.44 -13.23 1.74
N LEU A 35 -12.61 -12.22 2.01
CA LEU A 35 -11.18 -12.24 1.76
C LEU A 35 -10.44 -11.96 3.06
N PHE A 36 -9.43 -12.76 3.36
CA PHE A 36 -8.60 -12.58 4.54
C PHE A 36 -7.24 -13.25 4.37
N ASN A 37 -6.27 -12.86 5.18
CA ASN A 37 -4.97 -13.51 5.21
C ASN A 37 -5.12 -14.95 5.73
N ALA A 38 -4.57 -15.92 4.99
CA ALA A 38 -4.76 -17.34 5.31
C ALA A 38 -4.09 -17.75 6.64
N ALA A 39 -3.01 -17.07 7.05
CA ALA A 39 -2.32 -17.32 8.31
C ALA A 39 -2.91 -16.51 9.49
N ARG A 40 -3.59 -15.40 9.18
CA ARG A 40 -4.18 -14.48 10.16
C ARG A 40 -5.58 -14.06 9.71
N PRO A 41 -6.60 -14.87 9.94
CA PRO A 41 -7.96 -14.63 9.43
C PRO A 41 -8.61 -13.32 9.90
N GLU A 42 -8.13 -12.74 10.99
CA GLU A 42 -8.53 -11.43 11.48
C GLU A 42 -8.03 -10.27 10.58
N GLN A 43 -7.06 -10.52 9.70
CA GLN A 43 -6.53 -9.53 8.78
C GLN A 43 -7.22 -9.63 7.42
N VAL A 44 -8.03 -8.64 7.12
CA VAL A 44 -8.78 -8.51 5.85
C VAL A 44 -8.05 -7.68 4.78
N SER A 45 -6.93 -7.07 5.15
CA SER A 45 -5.99 -6.39 4.24
C SER A 45 -4.66 -7.13 4.23
N ASP A 46 -3.98 -7.09 3.10
CA ASP A 46 -2.69 -7.76 2.93
C ASP A 46 -1.55 -6.73 2.95
N THR A 47 -0.81 -6.68 4.06
CA THR A 47 0.34 -5.79 4.20
C THR A 47 1.61 -6.57 4.43
N PHE A 48 2.62 -6.30 3.61
CA PHE A 48 3.97 -6.81 3.78
C PHE A 48 4.79 -5.96 4.78
N GLY A 49 4.19 -4.88 5.30
CA GLY A 49 4.78 -4.05 6.33
C GLY A 49 5.79 -3.02 5.82
N VAL A 50 6.57 -2.50 6.77
CA VAL A 50 7.68 -1.58 6.52
C VAL A 50 8.97 -2.39 6.53
N LEU A 51 9.72 -2.30 5.44
CA LEU A 51 10.92 -3.10 5.21
C LEU A 51 12.10 -2.17 4.91
N GLU A 52 13.24 -2.41 5.52
CA GLU A 52 14.42 -1.57 5.34
C GLU A 52 15.48 -2.34 4.55
N TYR A 53 15.94 -1.76 3.45
CA TYR A 53 16.93 -2.35 2.58
C TYR A 53 18.08 -1.39 2.27
N THR A 54 19.29 -1.91 2.31
CA THR A 54 20.45 -1.21 1.73
C THR A 54 20.44 -1.37 0.21
N PRO A 55 20.94 -0.38 -0.57
CA PRO A 55 20.96 -0.47 -2.02
C PRO A 55 21.68 -1.71 -2.58
N ASN A 56 22.62 -2.27 -1.80
CA ASN A 56 23.36 -3.46 -2.18
C ASN A 56 22.69 -4.77 -1.73
N ALA A 57 21.52 -4.71 -1.10
CA ALA A 57 20.75 -5.91 -0.83
C ALA A 57 20.27 -6.50 -2.16
N GLY A 58 20.35 -7.82 -2.30
CA GLY A 58 19.81 -8.49 -3.48
C GLY A 58 18.29 -8.35 -3.56
N VAL A 59 17.73 -8.70 -4.71
CA VAL A 59 16.28 -8.72 -4.92
C VAL A 59 15.61 -9.59 -3.87
N GLN A 60 14.55 -9.07 -3.28
CA GLN A 60 13.75 -9.75 -2.27
C GLN A 60 12.40 -10.17 -2.86
N THR A 61 11.93 -11.33 -2.43
CA THR A 61 10.60 -11.83 -2.81
C THR A 61 9.89 -12.29 -1.55
N LEU A 62 8.73 -11.72 -1.29
CA LEU A 62 7.89 -12.06 -0.15
C LEU A 62 6.54 -12.54 -0.65
N GLN A 63 5.95 -13.46 0.08
CA GLN A 63 4.69 -14.09 -0.31
C GLN A 63 3.72 -14.13 0.86
N HIS A 64 2.47 -13.79 0.57
CA HIS A 64 1.35 -14.02 1.47
C HIS A 64 0.31 -14.91 0.79
N ARG A 65 -0.33 -15.74 1.59
CA ARG A 65 -1.47 -16.54 1.13
C ARG A 65 -2.76 -15.84 1.54
N VAL A 66 -3.62 -15.62 0.58
CA VAL A 66 -4.95 -15.04 0.76
C VAL A 66 -5.98 -16.16 0.66
N SER A 67 -6.90 -16.19 1.60
CA SER A 67 -8.08 -17.07 1.59
C SER A 67 -9.26 -16.35 0.97
N VAL A 68 -9.95 -17.03 0.08
CA VAL A 68 -11.26 -16.66 -0.48
C VAL A 68 -12.25 -17.65 0.08
N GLU A 69 -13.24 -17.16 0.81
CA GLU A 69 -14.34 -17.98 1.33
C GLU A 69 -15.62 -17.62 0.61
N ASN A 70 -16.23 -18.60 -0.02
CA ASN A 70 -17.54 -18.46 -0.64
C ASN A 70 -18.62 -18.95 0.33
N THR A 71 -19.50 -18.06 0.75
CA THR A 71 -20.61 -18.37 1.64
C THR A 71 -21.90 -18.64 0.89
N ASP A 72 -21.87 -18.64 -0.45
CA ASP A 72 -23.02 -18.95 -1.29
C ASP A 72 -23.21 -20.46 -1.51
N SER A 73 -24.38 -20.83 -1.97
CA SER A 73 -24.76 -22.21 -2.34
C SER A 73 -24.31 -22.62 -3.76
N VAL A 74 -23.71 -21.68 -4.52
CA VAL A 74 -23.19 -21.91 -5.87
C VAL A 74 -21.68 -21.61 -5.93
N ALA A 75 -21.00 -22.24 -6.89
CA ALA A 75 -19.58 -21.96 -7.13
C ALA A 75 -19.41 -20.62 -7.86
N HIS A 76 -18.33 -19.92 -7.54
CA HIS A 76 -17.96 -18.66 -8.16
C HIS A 76 -16.55 -18.70 -8.74
N THR A 77 -16.33 -17.93 -9.81
CA THR A 77 -15.01 -17.70 -10.39
C THR A 77 -14.80 -16.20 -10.54
N TYR A 78 -13.78 -15.70 -9.86
CA TYR A 78 -13.42 -14.28 -9.87
C TYR A 78 -12.21 -14.06 -10.76
N THR A 79 -12.29 -13.05 -11.62
CA THR A 79 -11.13 -12.48 -12.30
C THR A 79 -10.49 -11.43 -11.38
N LEU A 80 -9.17 -11.44 -11.29
CA LEU A 80 -8.40 -10.55 -10.42
C LEU A 80 -7.71 -9.46 -11.25
N ASN A 81 -7.82 -8.22 -10.80
CA ASN A 81 -7.11 -7.08 -11.36
C ASN A 81 -6.53 -6.21 -10.24
N TYR A 82 -5.30 -5.72 -10.43
CA TYR A 82 -4.67 -4.83 -9.47
C TYR A 82 -4.87 -3.37 -9.89
N GLU A 83 -5.36 -2.59 -8.97
CA GLU A 83 -5.53 -1.15 -9.10
C GLU A 83 -4.57 -0.45 -8.13
N GLY A 84 -3.51 0.12 -8.68
CA GLY A 84 -2.49 0.83 -7.91
C GLY A 84 -2.98 2.19 -7.44
N SER A 85 -2.70 2.53 -6.18
CA SER A 85 -2.88 3.88 -5.62
C SER A 85 -1.57 4.64 -5.55
N THR A 86 -0.52 3.98 -5.11
CA THR A 86 0.84 4.53 -5.03
C THR A 86 1.85 3.49 -5.52
N SER A 87 2.98 3.96 -6.02
CA SER A 87 4.03 3.09 -6.52
C SER A 87 5.41 3.55 -6.07
N ILE A 88 6.33 2.60 -5.96
CA ILE A 88 7.75 2.85 -5.72
C ILE A 88 8.52 2.11 -6.81
N PRO A 89 9.51 2.74 -7.49
CA PRO A 89 10.38 2.05 -8.41
C PRO A 89 11.02 0.80 -7.80
N GLY A 90 11.06 -0.29 -8.53
CA GLY A 90 11.61 -1.56 -8.04
C GLY A 90 10.65 -2.42 -7.23
N VAL A 91 9.39 -2.03 -7.06
CA VAL A 91 8.35 -2.83 -6.39
C VAL A 91 7.33 -3.32 -7.40
N GLU A 92 7.11 -4.63 -7.41
CA GLU A 92 6.15 -5.29 -8.30
C GLU A 92 5.31 -6.30 -7.51
N PHE A 93 3.99 -6.27 -7.74
CA PHE A 93 3.09 -7.29 -7.21
C PHE A 93 2.72 -8.29 -8.30
N SER A 94 2.64 -9.57 -7.92
CA SER A 94 2.13 -10.63 -8.77
C SER A 94 1.10 -11.48 -8.04
N TYR A 95 0.09 -11.94 -8.77
CA TYR A 95 -1.07 -12.65 -8.28
C TYR A 95 -1.68 -13.46 -9.43
N PRO A 96 -2.51 -14.49 -9.19
CA PRO A 96 -3.19 -15.23 -10.25
C PRO A 96 -4.24 -14.35 -10.96
N GLN A 97 -4.46 -14.59 -12.23
CA GLN A 97 -5.46 -13.85 -13.01
C GLN A 97 -6.90 -14.19 -12.61
N SER A 98 -7.12 -15.37 -12.05
CA SER A 98 -8.44 -15.81 -11.59
C SER A 98 -8.33 -16.77 -10.41
N VAL A 99 -9.42 -16.84 -9.63
CA VAL A 99 -9.59 -17.81 -8.56
C VAL A 99 -11.03 -18.37 -8.60
N SER A 100 -11.14 -19.69 -8.53
CA SER A 100 -12.43 -20.37 -8.45
C SER A 100 -12.62 -20.94 -7.06
N VAL A 101 -13.85 -20.85 -6.53
CA VAL A 101 -14.20 -21.33 -5.21
C VAL A 101 -15.57 -21.99 -5.25
N GLY A 102 -15.64 -23.25 -4.79
CA GLY A 102 -16.87 -24.04 -4.75
C GLY A 102 -17.89 -23.47 -3.78
N ALA A 103 -19.14 -23.91 -3.89
CA ALA A 103 -20.23 -23.56 -3.00
C ALA A 103 -19.88 -23.88 -1.52
N GLY A 104 -19.93 -22.92 -0.64
CA GLY A 104 -19.61 -23.07 0.78
C GLY A 104 -18.16 -23.46 1.05
N GLN A 105 -17.25 -23.30 0.07
CA GLN A 105 -15.87 -23.72 0.19
C GLN A 105 -14.91 -22.53 0.37
N LYS A 106 -13.66 -22.87 0.70
CA LYS A 106 -12.52 -21.94 0.75
C LYS A 106 -11.50 -22.34 -0.31
N ALA A 107 -10.93 -21.34 -0.96
CA ALA A 107 -9.77 -21.47 -1.82
C ALA A 107 -8.65 -20.56 -1.31
N THR A 108 -7.42 -20.85 -1.66
CA THR A 108 -6.28 -19.99 -1.33
C THR A 108 -5.46 -19.71 -2.58
N PHE A 109 -4.94 -18.50 -2.67
CA PHE A 109 -3.96 -18.11 -3.68
C PHE A 109 -2.81 -17.33 -3.04
N THR A 110 -1.75 -17.12 -3.79
CA THR A 110 -0.57 -16.40 -3.31
C THR A 110 -0.49 -15.03 -3.97
N VAL A 111 -0.28 -14.00 -3.14
CA VAL A 111 0.17 -12.67 -3.56
C VAL A 111 1.66 -12.60 -3.30
N THR A 112 2.42 -12.21 -4.31
CA THR A 112 3.87 -12.06 -4.21
C THR A 112 4.24 -10.61 -4.43
N VAL A 113 5.12 -10.08 -3.59
CA VAL A 113 5.81 -8.82 -3.83
C VAL A 113 7.28 -9.09 -4.13
N ARG A 114 7.75 -8.54 -5.24
CA ARG A 114 9.16 -8.50 -5.61
C ARG A 114 9.70 -7.10 -5.38
N ILE A 115 10.80 -7.00 -4.65
CA ILE A 115 11.45 -5.73 -4.30
C ILE A 115 12.89 -5.78 -4.79
N ASP A 116 13.26 -4.84 -5.63
CA ASP A 116 14.61 -4.62 -6.09
C ASP A 116 15.21 -3.40 -5.35
N PRO A 117 16.01 -3.61 -4.30
CA PRO A 117 16.52 -2.52 -3.47
C PRO A 117 17.42 -1.53 -4.23
N SER A 118 18.03 -1.96 -5.33
CA SER A 118 18.89 -1.09 -6.16
C SER A 118 18.09 -0.02 -6.92
N LYS A 119 16.79 -0.21 -7.08
CA LYS A 119 15.88 0.68 -7.81
C LYS A 119 14.98 1.51 -6.91
N LEU A 120 15.04 1.29 -5.57
CA LEU A 120 14.20 2.03 -4.64
C LEU A 120 14.55 3.52 -4.65
N GLU A 121 13.55 4.32 -4.88
CA GLU A 121 13.62 5.78 -4.84
C GLU A 121 12.63 6.33 -3.84
N LYS A 122 12.95 7.52 -3.30
CA LYS A 122 11.99 8.28 -2.50
C LYS A 122 10.95 8.87 -3.44
N THR A 123 9.77 8.31 -3.43
CA THR A 123 8.63 8.83 -4.18
C THR A 123 7.67 9.55 -3.25
N ARG A 124 6.96 10.52 -3.80
CA ARG A 124 5.93 11.25 -3.07
C ARG A 124 4.57 10.59 -3.33
N ASP A 125 3.78 10.45 -2.26
CA ASP A 125 2.37 10.10 -2.40
C ASP A 125 1.66 11.20 -3.23
N PRO A 126 1.02 10.87 -4.36
CA PRO A 126 0.38 11.84 -5.24
C PRO A 126 -0.75 12.64 -4.57
N SER A 127 -1.38 12.10 -3.52
CA SER A 127 -2.41 12.77 -2.75
C SER A 127 -1.87 13.75 -1.70
N MET A 128 -0.54 13.89 -1.59
CA MET A 128 0.09 14.80 -0.64
C MET A 128 0.51 16.10 -1.31
N TYR A 129 0.30 17.22 -0.62
CA TYR A 129 0.79 18.52 -1.08
C TYR A 129 2.30 18.48 -1.34
N PRO A 130 2.76 19.04 -2.47
CA PRO A 130 4.18 18.96 -2.85
C PRO A 130 5.11 19.74 -1.92
N ASN A 131 4.60 20.78 -1.29
CA ASN A 131 5.39 21.66 -0.45
C ASN A 131 4.92 21.64 1.01
N GLN A 132 5.83 21.82 1.90
CA GLN A 132 5.55 22.00 3.33
C GLN A 132 5.76 23.45 3.69
N ASP A 133 4.73 24.17 4.13
CA ASP A 133 4.86 25.53 4.59
C ASP A 133 5.27 25.55 6.06
N SER A 134 6.27 26.35 6.36
CA SER A 134 6.66 26.64 7.74
C SER A 134 6.05 27.98 8.14
N VAL A 135 5.22 27.95 9.18
CA VAL A 135 4.60 29.15 9.72
C VAL A 135 5.40 29.62 10.92
N ASN A 136 5.88 30.84 10.89
CA ASN A 136 6.42 31.49 12.08
C ASN A 136 5.24 31.90 12.97
N TYR A 137 5.04 31.16 14.04
CA TYR A 137 3.90 31.37 14.94
C TYR A 137 3.92 32.75 15.65
N SER A 138 5.08 33.41 15.76
CA SER A 138 5.19 34.73 16.38
C SER A 138 4.79 35.85 15.44
N THR A 139 4.99 35.71 14.15
CA THR A 139 4.76 36.78 13.15
C THR A 139 3.62 36.44 12.19
N GLY A 140 3.14 35.21 12.18
CA GLY A 140 2.20 34.72 11.17
C GLY A 140 2.78 34.62 9.76
N ALA A 141 4.06 34.92 9.58
CA ALA A 141 4.70 34.85 8.28
C ALA A 141 4.85 33.40 7.83
N VAL A 142 4.41 33.13 6.62
CA VAL A 142 4.64 31.86 5.94
C VAL A 142 6.00 31.94 5.27
N THR A 143 6.94 31.17 5.77
CA THR A 143 8.25 31.00 5.11
C THR A 143 8.15 29.81 4.17
N ILE A 144 8.62 29.96 2.96
CA ILE A 144 8.61 28.90 1.96
C ILE A 144 9.41 27.72 2.48
N SER A 145 8.76 26.68 2.51
CA SER A 145 9.16 25.36 2.85
C SER A 145 9.84 24.65 1.70
N GLY A 146 10.69 23.72 2.07
CA GLY A 146 11.21 22.73 1.14
C GLY A 146 10.13 21.76 0.62
N ALA A 147 10.46 21.02 -0.41
CA ALA A 147 9.62 19.94 -0.89
C ALA A 147 9.32 18.95 0.23
N ARG A 148 8.07 18.54 0.36
CA ARG A 148 7.71 17.45 1.27
C ARG A 148 8.38 16.17 0.84
N GLN A 149 9.15 15.60 1.73
CA GLN A 149 9.83 14.33 1.53
C GLN A 149 9.04 13.19 2.17
N TYR A 150 7.84 12.96 1.70
CA TYR A 150 7.11 11.76 2.11
C TYR A 150 7.48 10.61 1.19
N ILE A 151 7.90 9.51 1.80
CA ILE A 151 8.12 8.27 1.10
C ILE A 151 6.75 7.64 0.89
N ALA A 152 6.35 7.50 -0.36
CA ALA A 152 5.17 6.73 -0.69
C ALA A 152 5.39 5.26 -0.33
N SER A 153 4.33 4.58 0.05
CA SER A 153 4.28 3.13 0.01
C SER A 153 3.94 2.66 -1.41
N ALA A 154 4.27 1.42 -1.75
CA ALA A 154 3.66 0.76 -2.90
C ALA A 154 2.37 0.12 -2.43
N SER A 155 1.24 0.61 -2.92
CA SER A 155 -0.06 0.20 -2.43
C SER A 155 -1.15 0.29 -3.49
N GLY A 156 -2.16 -0.54 -3.32
CA GLY A 156 -3.31 -0.58 -4.20
C GLY A 156 -4.35 -1.57 -3.71
N ARG A 157 -5.25 -1.93 -4.61
CA ARG A 157 -6.34 -2.85 -4.34
C ARG A 157 -6.35 -3.97 -5.35
N LEU A 158 -6.48 -5.19 -4.87
CA LEU A 158 -6.76 -6.34 -5.71
C LEU A 158 -8.29 -6.45 -5.82
N ILE A 159 -8.81 -6.24 -7.02
CA ILE A 159 -10.23 -6.23 -7.34
C ILE A 159 -10.62 -7.62 -7.82
N PHE A 160 -11.64 -8.19 -7.21
CA PHE A 160 -12.24 -9.46 -7.59
C PHE A 160 -13.55 -9.18 -8.32
N SER A 161 -13.62 -9.56 -9.58
CA SER A 161 -14.78 -9.33 -10.41
C SER A 161 -15.37 -10.63 -10.94
N GLU A 162 -16.69 -10.70 -10.99
CA GLU A 162 -17.44 -11.79 -11.62
C GLU A 162 -18.42 -11.18 -12.61
N ASN A 163 -18.47 -11.74 -13.82
CA ASN A 163 -19.31 -11.25 -14.91
C ASN A 163 -19.16 -9.74 -15.20
N GLY A 164 -17.91 -9.24 -15.07
CA GLY A 164 -17.60 -7.82 -15.30
C GLY A 164 -18.04 -6.87 -14.17
N ARG A 165 -18.52 -7.39 -13.05
CA ARG A 165 -18.88 -6.59 -11.86
C ARG A 165 -17.94 -6.90 -10.71
N GLU A 166 -17.54 -5.87 -10.01
CA GLU A 166 -16.76 -6.03 -8.79
C GLU A 166 -17.60 -6.70 -7.71
N ALA A 167 -17.08 -7.80 -7.16
CA ALA A 167 -17.68 -8.52 -6.04
C ALA A 167 -17.08 -8.07 -4.70
N ILE A 168 -15.75 -7.99 -4.62
CA ILE A 168 -15.02 -7.59 -3.42
C ILE A 168 -13.63 -7.07 -3.81
N ARG A 169 -13.01 -6.31 -2.92
CA ARG A 169 -11.63 -5.83 -3.06
C ARG A 169 -10.84 -6.04 -1.80
N GLN A 170 -9.53 -6.23 -1.94
CA GLN A 170 -8.58 -6.33 -0.86
C GLN A 170 -7.46 -5.31 -1.01
N SER A 171 -7.14 -4.58 0.05
CA SER A 171 -5.99 -3.68 0.07
C SER A 171 -4.69 -4.49 0.11
N ILE A 172 -3.71 -4.06 -0.71
CA ILE A 172 -2.35 -4.59 -0.71
C ILE A 172 -1.40 -3.42 -0.47
N HIS A 173 -0.39 -3.65 0.39
CA HIS A 173 0.52 -2.60 0.82
C HIS A 173 1.90 -3.15 1.14
N VAL A 174 2.93 -2.39 0.77
CA VAL A 174 4.30 -2.55 1.26
C VAL A 174 5.00 -1.19 1.29
N ALA A 175 5.79 -0.95 2.32
CA ALA A 175 6.59 0.27 2.44
C ALA A 175 8.09 -0.07 2.51
N PRO A 176 8.75 -0.37 1.39
CA PRO A 176 10.18 -0.58 1.37
C PRO A 176 10.90 0.74 1.48
N LYS A 177 11.84 0.83 2.41
CA LYS A 177 12.66 2.02 2.67
C LYS A 177 14.10 1.77 2.30
N PRO A 178 14.70 2.59 1.41
CA PRO A 178 16.13 2.59 1.24
C PRO A 178 16.80 3.17 2.50
N VAL A 179 17.74 2.42 3.08
CA VAL A 179 18.50 2.85 4.26
C VAL A 179 19.98 2.87 3.96
N SER A 180 20.70 3.79 4.61
CA SER A 180 22.13 3.88 4.53
C SER A 180 22.79 3.08 5.66
N LYS A 181 23.91 2.40 5.36
CA LYS A 181 24.81 1.85 6.37
C LYS A 181 25.87 2.85 6.84
N MET A 182 25.66 4.13 6.57
CA MET A 182 26.60 5.18 6.93
C MET A 182 26.76 5.22 8.47
N ARG A 183 27.98 5.04 8.95
CA ARG A 183 28.38 5.33 10.32
C ARG A 183 28.97 6.72 10.35
N VAL A 184 28.46 7.57 11.20
CA VAL A 184 29.13 8.82 11.54
C VAL A 184 30.11 8.49 12.65
N ASP A 185 31.38 8.45 12.31
CA ASP A 185 32.48 8.27 13.28
C ASP A 185 33.05 9.67 13.58
N ALA A 186 32.22 10.51 14.18
CA ALA A 186 32.63 11.86 14.60
C ALA A 186 33.17 11.77 16.04
N SER A 187 34.49 11.76 16.18
CA SER A 187 35.14 11.92 17.49
C SER A 187 35.03 13.35 18.03
N ARG A 188 34.66 14.33 17.18
CA ARG A 188 34.55 15.74 17.55
C ARG A 188 33.63 16.49 16.61
N ILE A 189 32.71 17.28 17.18
CA ILE A 189 31.95 18.29 16.46
C ILE A 189 32.57 19.64 16.84
N ASP A 190 33.28 20.26 15.90
CA ASP A 190 33.73 21.64 16.06
C ASP A 190 32.58 22.58 15.68
N TYR A 191 31.96 23.18 16.66
CA TYR A 191 31.01 24.25 16.46
C TYR A 191 31.79 25.55 16.36
N LYS A 192 31.92 26.11 15.16
CA LYS A 192 32.32 27.50 15.00
C LYS A 192 31.08 28.34 15.19
N GLY A 193 30.92 28.87 16.41
CA GLY A 193 29.93 29.90 16.68
C GLY A 193 30.20 31.08 15.77
N VAL A 194 29.17 31.60 15.12
CA VAL A 194 29.21 32.93 14.54
C VAL A 194 29.15 33.88 15.73
N SER A 195 30.24 34.59 16.01
CA SER A 195 30.20 35.74 16.88
C SER A 195 29.57 36.90 16.13
N ASP A 196 28.50 37.45 16.68
CA ASP A 196 27.91 38.73 16.23
C ASP A 196 28.93 39.84 16.25
#